data_5b182d502fd70d2cb81dd2228d36b9af
#
_entry.id   5b182d502fd70d2cb81dd2228d36b9af
#
_cell.length_a   1.000
_cell.length_b   1.000
_cell.length_c   1.000
_cell.angle_alpha   90.00
_cell.angle_beta   90.00
_cell.angle_gamma   90.00
#
_symmetry.space_group_name_H-M   'P 1'
#
loop_
_entity.id
_entity.type
_entity.pdbx_description
1 polymer ?
#
loop_
_entity_poly.entity_id
_entity_poly.type
_entity_poly.pdbx_seq_one_letter_code
_entity_poly.pdbx_strand_id
1 'polypeptide(L)'
;FPDVFNCAEELLLITIQDYNTKKIITFGSRPYTTNPNRKNYRYIDCHNEEGLILTFLDWWQKNMPEVITGWNCELYDIPYLVGRVDRVMGEKMTKKFSPWGIVRRNEIHIQGRLNIQYDLAGISVIDYLDLYKKSPATSNQESFKLDHIAMMELGEKKLDHSEYDTFREFYTKNWQKFV
;
A
#
# COMPACT_ATOMS: atom_id res chain seq x y z
N PHE A 1 -0.42 -6.34 -12.60
CA PHE A 1 0.02 -5.55 -11.44
C PHE A 1 1.26 -4.74 -11.82
N PRO A 2 1.42 -3.51 -11.29
CA PRO A 2 2.64 -2.73 -11.49
C PRO A 2 3.89 -3.49 -11.01
N ASP A 3 5.00 -3.28 -11.72
CA ASP A 3 6.24 -4.00 -11.44
C ASP A 3 7.08 -3.26 -10.39
N VAL A 4 7.41 -3.96 -9.29
CA VAL A 4 8.21 -3.41 -8.17
C VAL A 4 9.68 -3.18 -8.53
N PHE A 5 10.18 -3.78 -9.64
CA PHE A 5 11.57 -3.58 -10.06
C PHE A 5 11.78 -2.24 -10.79
N ASN A 6 10.80 -1.81 -11.56
CA ASN A 6 10.89 -0.57 -12.32
C ASN A 6 10.02 0.57 -11.80
N CYS A 7 8.97 0.28 -10.99
CA CYS A 7 8.04 1.24 -10.39
C CYS A 7 7.57 2.30 -11.40
N ALA A 8 7.18 1.88 -12.61
CA ALA A 8 6.91 2.78 -13.72
C ALA A 8 5.57 3.51 -13.62
N GLU A 9 4.56 2.88 -13.02
CA GLU A 9 3.20 3.41 -12.95
C GLU A 9 3.02 4.40 -11.79
N GLU A 10 2.17 5.40 -11.99
CA GLU A 10 1.88 6.43 -11.00
C GLU A 10 1.21 5.89 -9.73
N LEU A 11 1.56 6.46 -8.60
CA LEU A 11 0.81 6.29 -7.36
C LEU A 11 -0.50 7.09 -7.44
N LEU A 12 -1.61 6.39 -7.40
CA LEU A 12 -2.94 6.98 -7.47
C LEU A 12 -3.50 7.28 -6.07
N LEU A 13 -3.30 6.33 -5.15
CA LEU A 13 -3.78 6.36 -3.77
C LEU A 13 -2.75 5.76 -2.83
N ILE A 14 -2.64 6.33 -1.63
CA ILE A 14 -2.00 5.70 -0.48
C ILE A 14 -3.00 5.73 0.65
N THR A 15 -3.40 4.54 1.15
CA THR A 15 -4.36 4.42 2.26
C THR A 15 -3.70 3.76 3.45
N ILE A 16 -3.86 4.36 4.62
CA ILE A 16 -3.34 3.87 5.89
C ILE A 16 -4.47 3.82 6.90
N GLN A 17 -4.50 2.76 7.70
CA GLN A 17 -5.34 2.66 8.88
C GLN A 17 -4.48 2.64 10.14
N ASP A 18 -4.75 3.53 11.06
CA ASP A 18 -4.20 3.45 12.42
C ASP A 18 -4.91 2.35 13.20
N TYR A 19 -4.14 1.38 13.69
CA TYR A 19 -4.68 0.21 14.39
C TYR A 19 -5.41 0.58 15.69
N ASN A 20 -4.88 1.52 16.45
CA ASN A 20 -5.41 1.88 17.76
C ASN A 20 -6.70 2.70 17.65
N THR A 21 -6.69 3.71 16.80
CA THR A 21 -7.82 4.63 16.64
C THR A 21 -8.84 4.19 15.60
N LYS A 22 -8.48 3.21 14.76
CA LYS A 22 -9.25 2.75 13.60
C LYS A 22 -9.53 3.86 12.57
N LYS A 23 -8.78 4.95 12.64
CA LYS A 23 -8.87 6.03 11.65
C LYS A 23 -8.20 5.62 10.37
N ILE A 24 -8.86 5.90 9.26
CA ILE A 24 -8.37 5.64 7.90
C ILE A 24 -8.06 6.99 7.25
N ILE A 25 -6.87 7.11 6.69
CA ILE A 25 -6.45 8.27 5.93
C ILE A 25 -6.05 7.79 4.53
N THR A 26 -6.64 8.42 3.52
CA THR A 26 -6.30 8.19 2.11
C THR A 26 -5.75 9.47 1.51
N PHE A 27 -4.55 9.38 0.96
CA PHE A 27 -3.95 10.41 0.10
C PHE A 27 -4.25 10.04 -1.33
N GLY A 28 -4.85 10.95 -2.10
CA GLY A 28 -5.24 10.68 -3.47
C GLY A 28 -4.72 11.75 -4.43
N SER A 29 -4.40 11.31 -5.65
CA SER A 29 -3.89 12.19 -6.71
C SER A 29 -4.98 13.01 -7.42
N ARG A 30 -6.25 12.81 -7.06
CA ARG A 30 -7.41 13.48 -7.68
C ARG A 30 -8.48 13.78 -6.65
N PRO A 31 -9.40 14.75 -6.93
CA PRO A 31 -10.52 15.06 -6.04
C PRO A 31 -11.43 13.86 -5.77
N TYR A 32 -11.92 13.77 -4.54
CA TYR A 32 -12.87 12.75 -4.11
C TYR A 32 -13.85 13.34 -3.12
N THR A 33 -15.13 13.02 -3.28
CA THR A 33 -16.19 13.46 -2.36
C THR A 33 -16.37 12.42 -1.25
N THR A 34 -15.97 12.78 -0.04
CA THR A 34 -16.09 11.92 1.12
C THR A 34 -17.54 11.73 1.55
N ASN A 35 -17.91 10.51 1.95
CA ASN A 35 -19.19 10.25 2.57
C ASN A 35 -19.19 10.84 4.01
N PRO A 36 -20.04 11.80 4.34
CA PRO A 36 -20.07 12.45 5.65
C PRO A 36 -20.42 11.50 6.81
N ASN A 37 -20.98 10.33 6.52
CA ASN A 37 -21.31 9.32 7.53
C ASN A 37 -20.10 8.47 7.95
N ARG A 38 -18.99 8.51 7.21
CA ARG A 38 -17.74 7.82 7.56
C ARG A 38 -16.88 8.69 8.48
N LYS A 39 -17.21 8.76 9.75
CA LYS A 39 -16.54 9.61 10.75
C LYS A 39 -15.06 9.27 11.01
N ASN A 40 -14.66 8.03 10.76
CA ASN A 40 -13.28 7.55 10.92
C ASN A 40 -12.46 7.58 9.63
N TYR A 41 -12.97 8.15 8.56
CA TYR A 41 -12.33 8.21 7.25
C TYR A 41 -12.00 9.66 6.86
N ARG A 42 -10.77 9.89 6.42
CA ARG A 42 -10.31 11.17 5.90
C ARG A 42 -9.65 10.97 4.54
N TYR A 43 -10.08 11.73 3.57
CA TYR A 43 -9.43 11.83 2.28
C TYR A 43 -8.67 13.16 2.17
N ILE A 44 -7.45 13.11 1.62
CA ILE A 44 -6.61 14.28 1.35
C ILE A 44 -6.38 14.33 -0.15
N ASP A 45 -6.96 15.34 -0.80
CA ASP A 45 -6.71 15.61 -2.22
C ASP A 45 -5.34 16.26 -2.38
N CYS A 46 -4.46 15.58 -3.11
CA CYS A 46 -3.08 15.99 -3.37
C CYS A 46 -2.89 16.50 -4.80
N HIS A 47 -3.96 16.56 -5.60
CA HIS A 47 -4.05 17.08 -6.97
C HIS A 47 -3.27 16.30 -8.04
N ASN A 48 -2.14 15.70 -7.71
CA ASN A 48 -1.29 14.90 -8.61
C ASN A 48 -0.37 13.98 -7.80
N GLU A 49 0.42 13.15 -8.47
CA GLU A 49 1.33 12.20 -7.82
C GLU A 49 2.42 12.89 -6.98
N GLU A 50 3.02 13.97 -7.49
CA GLU A 50 4.07 14.70 -6.78
C GLU A 50 3.54 15.28 -5.47
N GLY A 51 2.38 15.93 -5.52
CA GLY A 51 1.67 16.41 -4.34
C GLY A 51 1.29 15.30 -3.38
N LEU A 52 0.89 14.12 -3.90
CA LEU A 52 0.57 12.95 -3.10
C LEU A 52 1.81 12.44 -2.33
N ILE A 53 2.94 12.26 -3.01
CA ILE A 53 4.19 11.82 -2.38
C ILE A 53 4.65 12.83 -1.31
N LEU A 54 4.66 14.12 -1.62
CA LEU A 54 5.11 15.14 -0.68
C LEU A 54 4.21 15.24 0.56
N THR A 55 2.89 15.26 0.35
CA THR A 55 1.91 15.35 1.45
C THR A 55 1.95 14.09 2.32
N PHE A 56 2.06 12.92 1.68
CA PHE A 56 2.20 11.66 2.39
C PHE A 56 3.48 11.61 3.22
N LEU A 57 4.64 11.95 2.66
CA LEU A 57 5.92 11.92 3.38
C LEU A 57 5.97 12.94 4.52
N ASP A 58 5.37 14.12 4.38
CA ASP A 58 5.24 15.10 5.47
C ASP A 58 4.37 14.55 6.61
N TRP A 59 3.24 13.94 6.27
CA TRP A 59 2.38 13.28 7.25
C TRP A 59 3.09 12.09 7.91
N TRP A 60 3.79 11.25 7.10
CA TRP A 60 4.51 10.08 7.58
C TRP A 60 5.56 10.44 8.63
N GLN A 61 6.39 11.45 8.36
CA GLN A 61 7.41 11.90 9.30
C GLN A 61 6.85 12.40 10.64
N LYS A 62 5.63 12.94 10.64
CA LYS A 62 4.94 13.42 11.85
C LYS A 62 4.22 12.31 12.62
N ASN A 63 3.91 11.20 11.95
CA ASN A 63 3.09 10.11 12.48
C ASN A 63 3.76 8.75 12.26
N MET A 64 5.08 8.72 12.31
CA MET A 64 5.87 7.55 11.96
C MET A 64 5.51 6.36 12.85
N PRO A 65 5.12 5.20 12.28
CA PRO A 65 4.75 4.03 13.06
C PRO A 65 5.98 3.26 13.52
N GLU A 66 5.85 2.51 14.61
CA GLU A 66 6.84 1.52 15.03
C GLU A 66 6.69 0.21 14.26
N VAL A 67 5.45 -0.10 13.85
CA VAL A 67 5.11 -1.33 13.12
C VAL A 67 4.20 -1.01 11.95
N ILE A 68 4.53 -1.57 10.79
CA ILE A 68 3.67 -1.59 9.59
C ILE A 68 3.21 -3.02 9.35
N THR A 69 1.95 -3.18 9.01
CA THR A 69 1.41 -4.46 8.57
C THR A 69 0.49 -4.29 7.37
N GLY A 70 0.39 -5.32 6.57
CA GLY A 70 -0.48 -5.40 5.41
C GLY A 70 -0.41 -6.78 4.77
N TRP A 71 -1.23 -7.02 3.75
CA TRP A 71 -1.23 -8.27 3.01
C TRP A 71 -0.23 -8.24 1.86
N ASN A 72 0.85 -9.00 1.94
CA ASN A 72 1.97 -8.99 1.00
C ASN A 72 2.70 -7.64 0.91
N CYS A 73 2.60 -6.82 1.96
CA CYS A 73 3.11 -5.46 1.95
C CYS A 73 4.65 -5.39 1.91
N GLU A 74 5.33 -6.40 2.48
CA GLU A 74 6.79 -6.47 2.52
C GLU A 74 7.42 -6.68 1.14
N LEU A 75 6.72 -7.41 0.26
CA LEU A 75 7.21 -7.74 -1.08
C LEU A 75 6.55 -6.92 -2.21
N TYR A 76 5.50 -6.15 -1.90
CA TYR A 76 4.79 -5.39 -2.92
C TYR A 76 4.58 -3.92 -2.54
N ASP A 77 3.77 -3.61 -1.52
CA ASP A 77 3.38 -2.22 -1.23
C ASP A 77 4.57 -1.35 -0.83
N ILE A 78 5.39 -1.82 0.11
CA ILE A 78 6.57 -1.08 0.57
C ILE A 78 7.64 -0.95 -0.54
N PRO A 79 8.04 -2.03 -1.24
CA PRO A 79 8.97 -1.93 -2.36
C PRO A 79 8.48 -0.98 -3.46
N TYR A 80 7.21 -1.07 -3.82
CA TYR A 80 6.66 -0.20 -4.85
C TYR A 80 6.65 1.27 -4.41
N LEU A 81 6.17 1.54 -3.19
CA LEU A 81 6.10 2.90 -2.66
C LEU A 81 7.48 3.55 -2.56
N VAL A 82 8.45 2.86 -1.95
CA VAL A 82 9.82 3.40 -1.80
C VAL A 82 10.50 3.54 -3.15
N GLY A 83 10.39 2.52 -4.02
CA GLY A 83 10.97 2.56 -5.36
C GLY A 83 10.36 3.64 -6.25
N ARG A 84 9.04 3.88 -6.13
CA ARG A 84 8.38 4.96 -6.87
C ARG A 84 8.81 6.34 -6.37
N VAL A 85 8.92 6.51 -5.07
CA VAL A 85 9.44 7.77 -4.49
C VAL A 85 10.87 8.02 -4.93
N ASP A 86 11.72 7.00 -4.97
CA ASP A 86 13.08 7.12 -5.50
C ASP A 86 13.07 7.57 -6.97
N ARG A 87 12.27 6.92 -7.79
CA ARG A 87 12.16 7.22 -9.23
C ARG A 87 11.67 8.65 -9.52
N VAL A 88 10.68 9.14 -8.76
CA VAL A 88 10.03 10.44 -9.01
C VAL A 88 10.77 11.58 -8.34
N MET A 89 11.26 11.37 -7.11
CA MET A 89 11.78 12.39 -6.22
C MET A 89 13.27 12.24 -5.90
N GLY A 90 13.85 11.08 -6.20
CA GLY A 90 15.22 10.72 -5.91
C GLY A 90 15.47 10.19 -4.50
N GLU A 91 16.62 9.54 -4.33
CA GLU A 91 17.04 8.80 -3.12
C GLU A 91 16.94 9.62 -1.81
N LYS A 92 17.17 10.92 -1.85
CA LYS A 92 17.06 11.76 -0.64
C LYS A 92 15.67 11.71 0.00
N MET A 93 14.62 11.57 -0.82
CA MET A 93 13.25 11.53 -0.33
C MET A 93 12.91 10.17 0.27
N THR A 94 13.52 9.09 -0.20
CA THR A 94 13.29 7.76 0.38
C THR A 94 13.77 7.65 1.82
N LYS A 95 14.79 8.43 2.21
CA LYS A 95 15.29 8.48 3.60
C LYS A 95 14.24 8.92 4.60
N LYS A 96 13.21 9.63 4.15
CA LYS A 96 12.08 10.07 4.99
C LYS A 96 11.17 8.92 5.45
N PHE A 97 11.29 7.72 4.88
CA PHE A 97 10.57 6.54 5.35
C PHE A 97 11.10 5.97 6.67
N SER A 98 12.31 6.33 7.06
CA SER A 98 12.93 5.85 8.29
C SER A 98 13.12 7.01 9.30
N PRO A 99 12.87 6.79 10.61
CA PRO A 99 13.14 7.79 11.65
C PRO A 99 14.63 8.15 11.74
N TRP A 100 15.51 7.26 11.27
CA TRP A 100 16.96 7.44 11.28
C TRP A 100 17.53 7.82 9.92
N GLY A 101 16.67 7.96 8.90
CA GLY A 101 17.08 8.26 7.53
C GLY A 101 17.86 7.13 6.87
N ILE A 102 17.68 5.89 7.34
CA ILE A 102 18.35 4.70 6.83
C ILE A 102 17.32 3.78 6.19
N VAL A 103 17.38 3.68 4.86
CA VAL A 103 16.53 2.80 4.05
C VAL A 103 17.46 1.94 3.19
N ARG A 104 17.35 0.63 3.31
CA ARG A 104 18.20 -0.33 2.58
C ARG A 104 17.34 -1.16 1.64
N ARG A 105 17.74 -1.21 0.37
CA ARG A 105 17.16 -2.10 -0.62
C ARG A 105 17.89 -3.43 -0.61
N ASN A 106 17.15 -4.51 -0.42
CA ASN A 106 17.67 -5.88 -0.41
C ASN A 106 17.05 -6.68 -1.57
N GLU A 107 17.88 -7.47 -2.21
CA GLU A 107 17.45 -8.46 -3.21
C GLU A 107 17.46 -9.83 -2.56
N ILE A 108 16.31 -10.48 -2.53
CA ILE A 108 16.12 -11.78 -1.89
C ILE A 108 15.53 -12.79 -2.87
N HIS A 109 15.90 -14.05 -2.72
CA HIS A 109 15.36 -15.13 -3.55
C HIS A 109 14.36 -15.95 -2.73
N ILE A 110 13.11 -15.98 -3.20
CA ILE A 110 12.05 -16.78 -2.61
C ILE A 110 11.58 -17.78 -3.67
N GLN A 111 11.73 -19.07 -3.39
CA GLN A 111 11.39 -20.16 -4.31
C GLN A 111 12.00 -19.97 -5.71
N GLY A 112 13.27 -19.53 -5.77
CA GLY A 112 14.01 -19.28 -7.01
C GLY A 112 13.63 -18.00 -7.77
N ARG A 113 12.70 -17.20 -7.24
CA ARG A 113 12.33 -15.90 -7.84
C ARG A 113 12.99 -14.76 -7.08
N LEU A 114 13.59 -13.84 -7.82
CA LEU A 114 14.11 -12.60 -7.28
C LEU A 114 12.96 -11.71 -6.80
N ASN A 115 13.09 -11.16 -5.60
CA ASN A 115 12.18 -10.20 -5.01
C ASN A 115 12.98 -9.02 -4.45
N ILE A 116 12.31 -7.88 -4.30
CA ILE A 116 12.85 -6.69 -3.65
C ILE A 116 12.17 -6.54 -2.28
N GLN A 117 12.98 -6.25 -1.29
CA GLN A 117 12.54 -5.93 0.07
C GLN A 117 13.25 -4.65 0.52
N TYR A 118 12.57 -3.81 1.29
CA TYR A 118 13.19 -2.64 1.91
C TYR A 118 13.22 -2.77 3.42
N ASP A 119 14.40 -2.56 4.00
CA ASP A 119 14.58 -2.37 5.44
C ASP A 119 14.46 -0.87 5.74
N LEU A 120 13.42 -0.51 6.48
CA LEU A 120 13.17 0.86 6.97
C LEU A 120 13.67 0.93 8.41
N ALA A 121 14.96 1.24 8.62
CA ALA A 121 15.56 1.18 9.95
C ALA A 121 14.75 1.99 10.98
N GLY A 122 14.37 1.34 12.09
CA GLY A 122 13.51 1.89 13.14
C GLY A 122 12.03 1.59 12.98
N ILE A 123 11.61 0.91 11.91
CA ILE A 123 10.23 0.47 11.69
C ILE A 123 10.22 -1.03 11.41
N SER A 124 9.39 -1.78 12.13
CA SER A 124 9.19 -3.21 11.87
C SER A 124 8.11 -3.41 10.82
N VAL A 125 8.42 -4.09 9.73
CA VAL A 125 7.43 -4.53 8.74
C VAL A 125 7.03 -5.97 9.07
N ILE A 126 5.75 -6.19 9.32
CA ILE A 126 5.19 -7.51 9.64
C ILE A 126 4.15 -7.86 8.58
N ASP A 127 4.51 -8.74 7.64
CA ASP A 127 3.60 -9.15 6.59
C ASP A 127 2.53 -10.11 7.11
N TYR A 128 1.27 -9.69 7.03
CA TYR A 128 0.15 -10.49 7.52
C TYR A 128 -0.07 -11.76 6.68
N LEU A 129 0.26 -11.73 5.39
CA LEU A 129 0.23 -12.93 4.53
C LEU A 129 1.18 -14.02 5.04
N ASP A 130 2.37 -13.63 5.47
CA ASP A 130 3.36 -14.58 6.00
C ASP A 130 2.94 -15.15 7.36
N LEU A 131 2.36 -14.32 8.24
CA LEU A 131 1.77 -14.79 9.49
C LEU A 131 0.61 -15.76 9.24
N TYR A 132 -0.26 -15.42 8.30
CA TYR A 132 -1.42 -16.23 7.95
C TYR A 132 -1.00 -17.60 7.41
N LYS A 133 0.00 -17.67 6.52
CA LYS A 133 0.54 -18.93 5.99
C LYS A 133 1.20 -19.79 7.06
N LYS A 134 1.83 -19.19 8.06
CA LYS A 134 2.54 -19.90 9.14
C LYS A 134 1.62 -20.41 10.25
N SER A 135 0.39 -19.92 10.32
CA SER A 135 -0.60 -20.36 11.31
C SER A 135 -1.13 -21.74 10.96
N PRO A 136 -1.08 -22.73 11.89
CA PRO A 136 -1.61 -24.06 11.62
C PRO A 136 -3.10 -24.08 11.28
N ALA A 137 -3.87 -23.12 11.81
CA ALA A 137 -5.31 -23.02 11.55
C ALA A 137 -5.64 -22.52 10.12
N THR A 138 -4.71 -21.82 9.47
CA THR A 138 -4.96 -21.13 8.20
C THR A 138 -4.01 -21.55 7.08
N SER A 139 -3.05 -22.44 7.34
CA SER A 139 -2.01 -22.84 6.38
C SER A 139 -2.52 -23.67 5.19
N ASN A 140 -3.68 -24.34 5.32
CA ASN A 140 -4.25 -25.25 4.32
C ASN A 140 -5.31 -24.55 3.44
N GLN A 141 -4.97 -23.42 2.83
CA GLN A 141 -5.86 -22.71 1.92
C GLN A 141 -5.57 -23.08 0.47
N GLU A 142 -6.61 -23.22 -0.37
CA GLU A 142 -6.47 -23.42 -1.81
C GLU A 142 -5.78 -22.25 -2.51
N SER A 143 -5.94 -21.04 -1.97
CA SER A 143 -5.34 -19.81 -2.48
C SER A 143 -5.10 -18.79 -1.37
N PHE A 144 -3.94 -18.14 -1.42
CA PHE A 144 -3.60 -17.02 -0.53
C PHE A 144 -3.82 -15.64 -1.18
N LYS A 145 -4.61 -15.57 -2.25
CA LYS A 145 -5.04 -14.27 -2.80
C LYS A 145 -5.96 -13.58 -1.80
N LEU A 146 -5.76 -12.29 -1.59
CA LEU A 146 -6.53 -11.51 -0.61
C LEU A 146 -8.05 -11.65 -0.81
N ASP A 147 -8.52 -11.65 -2.06
CA ASP A 147 -9.93 -11.79 -2.39
C ASP A 147 -10.52 -13.15 -1.96
N HIS A 148 -9.74 -14.23 -2.13
CA HIS A 148 -10.13 -15.58 -1.68
C HIS A 148 -10.21 -15.62 -0.15
N ILE A 149 -9.18 -15.11 0.53
CA ILE A 149 -9.14 -15.11 1.99
C ILE A 149 -10.23 -14.21 2.59
N ALA A 150 -10.45 -13.02 2.01
CA ALA A 150 -11.52 -12.14 2.46
C ALA A 150 -12.90 -12.80 2.32
N MET A 151 -13.13 -13.55 1.24
CA MET A 151 -14.37 -14.31 1.08
C MET A 151 -14.52 -15.43 2.11
N MET A 152 -13.44 -16.16 2.40
CA MET A 152 -13.47 -17.27 3.37
C MET A 152 -13.63 -16.79 4.81
N GLU A 153 -12.92 -15.74 5.21
CA GLU A 153 -12.88 -15.28 6.60
C GLU A 153 -13.99 -14.27 6.93
N LEU A 154 -14.36 -13.41 5.97
CA LEU A 154 -15.26 -12.27 6.21
C LEU A 154 -16.55 -12.35 5.40
N GLY A 155 -16.65 -13.24 4.41
CA GLY A 155 -17.74 -13.26 3.46
C GLY A 155 -17.74 -12.08 2.47
N GLU A 156 -16.65 -11.33 2.41
CA GLU A 156 -16.51 -10.14 1.58
C GLU A 156 -15.73 -10.42 0.29
N LYS A 157 -16.09 -9.72 -0.78
CA LYS A 157 -15.40 -9.75 -2.08
C LYS A 157 -14.91 -8.36 -2.45
N LYS A 158 -13.90 -8.33 -3.32
CA LYS A 158 -13.51 -7.09 -3.98
C LYS A 158 -14.69 -6.49 -4.73
N LEU A 159 -14.70 -5.15 -4.85
CA LEU A 159 -15.67 -4.46 -5.69
C LEU A 159 -15.60 -4.99 -7.11
N ASP A 160 -16.76 -5.32 -7.66
CA ASP A 160 -16.88 -5.71 -9.06
C ASP A 160 -16.63 -4.49 -9.95
N HIS A 161 -15.75 -4.66 -10.91
CA HIS A 161 -15.42 -3.67 -11.95
C HIS A 161 -15.43 -4.31 -13.35
N SER A 162 -16.11 -5.44 -13.50
CA SER A 162 -16.24 -6.18 -14.76
C SER A 162 -16.97 -5.37 -15.87
N GLU A 163 -17.62 -4.27 -15.50
CA GLU A 163 -18.23 -3.32 -16.45
C GLU A 163 -17.18 -2.50 -17.26
N TYR A 164 -15.89 -2.61 -16.90
CA TYR A 164 -14.78 -1.91 -17.57
C TYR A 164 -13.82 -2.91 -18.21
N ASP A 165 -13.38 -2.63 -19.44
CA ASP A 165 -12.46 -3.51 -20.18
C ASP A 165 -11.09 -3.63 -19.51
N THR A 166 -10.64 -2.58 -18.82
CA THR A 166 -9.37 -2.55 -18.12
C THR A 166 -9.48 -1.87 -16.76
N PHE A 167 -8.60 -2.25 -15.83
CA PHE A 167 -8.51 -1.57 -14.53
C PHE A 167 -8.14 -0.08 -14.66
N ARG A 168 -7.36 0.28 -15.70
CA ARG A 168 -7.03 1.67 -16.02
C ARG A 168 -8.26 2.46 -16.43
N GLU A 169 -9.13 1.86 -17.23
CA GLU A 169 -10.39 2.46 -17.61
C GLU A 169 -11.29 2.72 -16.41
N PHE A 170 -11.37 1.73 -15.49
CA PHE A 170 -12.16 1.86 -14.27
C PHE A 170 -11.77 3.09 -13.46
N TYR A 171 -10.50 3.22 -13.03
CA TYR A 171 -10.10 4.37 -12.22
C TYR A 171 -10.08 5.70 -12.98
N THR A 172 -9.99 5.66 -14.32
CA THR A 172 -10.03 6.87 -15.14
C THR A 172 -11.44 7.41 -15.28
N LYS A 173 -12.42 6.52 -15.52
CA LYS A 173 -13.82 6.88 -15.76
C LYS A 173 -14.64 7.04 -14.48
N ASN A 174 -14.30 6.28 -13.42
CA ASN A 174 -15.08 6.26 -12.18
C ASN A 174 -14.19 6.33 -10.94
N TRP A 175 -13.50 7.44 -10.80
CA TRP A 175 -12.62 7.69 -9.64
C TRP A 175 -13.36 7.59 -8.31
N GLN A 176 -14.62 8.08 -8.26
CA GLN A 176 -15.43 8.06 -7.04
C GLN A 176 -15.75 6.63 -6.55
N LYS A 177 -15.93 5.67 -7.47
CA LYS A 177 -16.15 4.26 -7.14
C LYS A 177 -14.84 3.54 -6.83
N PHE A 178 -13.74 3.98 -7.46
CA PHE A 178 -12.41 3.40 -7.26
C PHE A 178 -11.83 3.68 -5.87
N VAL A 179 -12.07 4.88 -5.29
CA VAL A 179 -11.67 5.30 -3.94
C VAL A 179 -12.65 4.78 -2.89
#